data_aa4949c2d878e0fa1668b59bbfd8ad3d
#
_entry.id   aa4949c2d878e0fa1668b59bbfd8ad3d
#
_cell.length_a   1.000
_cell.length_b   1.000
_cell.length_c   1.000
_cell.angle_alpha   90.00
_cell.angle_beta   90.00
_cell.angle_gamma   90.00
#
_symmetry.space_group_name_H-M   'P 1'
#
loop_
_entity.id
_entity.type
_entity.pdbx_description
1 polymer ?
#
loop_
_entity_poly.entity_id
_entity_poly.type
_entity_poly.pdbx_seq_one_letter_code
_entity_poly.pdbx_strand_id
1 'polypeptide(L)'
;MENIEILKLECTPSLLPNNISQNSNSIFYIHNSEVTPRIMVVDKKYFDDINQKQQYLVNFNSSEKNEMLFAKVININNTYYIANGLYGGFKLWSIDGKRIFFQIPAKNKIEGRIYAFTSISEFRIDDTKNEFDCFLCGDNYGQIFIVSGEKFRWKSKHIYGINNKETILSISSYIDYNCVGVCIDNGNVLILKVEKDKSDKLKEFNNEKNISLVSSIIKNDYKDYYLGCGFVNGEIKIYNMNKLTLSYTINSHLRGINTLIGVNSCFISGAEDGAINIWKVGNKKIELRNNLVFEDKNIVGITYDEDKRCIYANAYDYQEIIRISNLNIFD
;
A
#
# COMPACT_ATOMS: atom_id res chain seq x y z
N MET A 1 -8.07 26.89 5.93
CA MET A 1 -8.84 26.26 4.84
C MET A 1 -7.88 25.40 4.07
N GLU A 2 -8.28 24.19 3.80
CA GLU A 2 -7.56 23.27 2.93
C GLU A 2 -7.52 23.84 1.50
N ASN A 3 -6.41 23.65 0.81
CA ASN A 3 -6.31 23.99 -0.60
C ASN A 3 -6.43 22.70 -1.41
N ILE A 4 -7.44 22.64 -2.29
CA ILE A 4 -7.72 21.48 -3.13
C ILE A 4 -7.44 21.87 -4.57
N GLU A 5 -6.55 21.13 -5.21
CA GLU A 5 -6.19 21.29 -6.61
C GLU A 5 -6.43 19.99 -7.36
N ILE A 6 -6.96 20.09 -8.58
CA ILE A 6 -7.30 18.93 -9.41
C ILE A 6 -6.47 18.96 -10.68
N LEU A 7 -5.74 17.88 -10.93
CA LEU A 7 -5.00 17.65 -12.14
C LEU A 7 -5.74 16.63 -13.02
N LYS A 8 -5.99 16.99 -14.28
CA LYS A 8 -6.60 16.07 -15.26
C LYS A 8 -5.58 15.05 -15.77
N LEU A 9 -6.01 13.81 -15.86
CA LEU A 9 -5.23 12.68 -16.34
C LEU A 9 -5.62 12.27 -17.77
N GLU A 10 -4.73 11.58 -18.47
CA GLU A 10 -5.01 10.98 -19.78
C GLU A 10 -5.76 9.64 -19.66
N CYS A 11 -5.55 8.92 -18.56
CA CYS A 11 -6.15 7.61 -18.30
C CYS A 11 -6.74 7.54 -16.90
N THR A 12 -7.83 6.79 -16.74
CA THR A 12 -8.47 6.56 -15.44
C THR A 12 -7.67 5.60 -14.56
N PRO A 13 -7.59 5.82 -13.24
CA PRO A 13 -7.10 4.83 -12.29
C PRO A 13 -8.00 3.60 -12.24
N SER A 14 -7.38 2.42 -12.12
CA SER A 14 -8.10 1.15 -11.95
C SER A 14 -8.66 0.97 -10.55
N LEU A 15 -9.69 0.15 -10.42
CA LEU A 15 -10.27 -0.26 -9.14
C LEU A 15 -9.34 -1.26 -8.45
N LEU A 16 -8.28 -0.77 -7.85
CA LEU A 16 -7.32 -1.55 -7.06
C LEU A 16 -7.06 -0.84 -5.74
N PRO A 17 -7.02 -1.56 -4.62
CA PRO A 17 -6.70 -0.98 -3.33
C PRO A 17 -5.30 -0.33 -3.34
N ASN A 18 -5.18 0.84 -2.71
CA ASN A 18 -3.94 1.62 -2.66
C ASN A 18 -3.32 1.89 -4.04
N ASN A 19 -4.14 2.18 -5.05
CA ASN A 19 -3.73 2.38 -6.44
C ASN A 19 -3.04 3.73 -6.68
N ILE A 20 -2.12 4.10 -5.83
CA ILE A 20 -1.22 5.25 -6.02
C ILE A 20 0.05 5.04 -5.23
N SER A 21 1.17 5.46 -5.78
CA SER A 21 2.45 5.54 -5.08
C SER A 21 3.26 6.70 -5.63
N GLN A 22 4.35 7.05 -4.97
CA GLN A 22 5.16 8.20 -5.38
C GLN A 22 6.64 8.04 -5.08
N ASN A 23 7.45 8.85 -5.73
CA ASN A 23 8.79 9.21 -5.32
C ASN A 23 8.90 10.73 -5.11
N SER A 24 10.08 11.26 -4.94
CA SER A 24 10.30 12.71 -4.76
C SER A 24 9.72 13.57 -5.88
N ASN A 25 9.71 13.09 -7.13
CA ASN A 25 9.36 13.89 -8.30
C ASN A 25 8.05 13.50 -8.98
N SER A 26 7.59 12.26 -8.79
CA SER A 26 6.51 11.69 -9.61
C SER A 26 5.51 10.89 -8.80
N ILE A 27 4.29 10.84 -9.32
CA ILE A 27 3.18 10.03 -8.84
C ILE A 27 2.95 8.91 -9.86
N PHE A 28 2.68 7.71 -9.37
CA PHE A 28 2.48 6.49 -10.14
C PHE A 28 1.13 5.87 -9.80
N TYR A 29 0.38 5.44 -10.81
CA TYR A 29 -0.86 4.69 -10.62
C TYR A 29 -1.07 3.66 -11.73
N ILE A 30 -1.88 2.65 -11.48
CA ILE A 30 -2.21 1.61 -12.45
C ILE A 30 -3.45 2.01 -13.23
N HIS A 31 -3.37 1.85 -14.54
CA HIS A 31 -4.48 1.85 -15.47
C HIS A 31 -4.56 0.48 -16.14
N ASN A 32 -5.57 -0.31 -15.81
CA ASN A 32 -5.87 -1.57 -16.47
C ASN A 32 -6.79 -1.30 -17.67
N SER A 33 -6.22 -1.31 -18.86
CA SER A 33 -7.01 -1.30 -20.10
C SER A 33 -7.34 -2.74 -20.51
N GLU A 34 -8.34 -2.91 -21.37
CA GLU A 34 -8.74 -4.23 -21.91
C GLU A 34 -7.59 -4.97 -22.64
N VAL A 35 -6.58 -4.24 -23.07
CA VAL A 35 -5.48 -4.79 -23.89
C VAL A 35 -4.24 -5.10 -23.05
N THR A 36 -3.81 -4.18 -22.22
CA THR A 36 -2.61 -4.35 -21.37
C THR A 36 -2.65 -3.43 -20.15
N PRO A 37 -2.31 -3.93 -18.94
CA PRO A 37 -2.15 -3.07 -17.78
C PRO A 37 -0.96 -2.14 -17.97
N ARG A 38 -1.09 -0.90 -17.50
CA ARG A 38 -0.11 0.15 -17.67
C ARG A 38 0.14 0.86 -16.34
N ILE A 39 1.36 1.30 -16.11
CA ILE A 39 1.65 2.25 -15.03
C ILE A 39 1.79 3.63 -15.64
N MET A 40 0.93 4.51 -15.18
CA MET A 40 0.94 5.92 -15.52
C MET A 40 1.83 6.67 -14.55
N VAL A 41 2.59 7.62 -15.07
CA VAL A 41 3.49 8.47 -14.30
C VAL A 41 3.14 9.93 -14.55
N VAL A 42 2.99 10.67 -13.46
CA VAL A 42 2.68 12.09 -13.47
C VAL A 42 3.78 12.84 -12.72
N ASP A 43 4.42 13.80 -13.37
CA ASP A 43 5.40 14.68 -12.71
C ASP A 43 4.67 15.63 -11.74
N LYS A 44 5.12 15.72 -10.49
CA LYS A 44 4.54 16.60 -9.46
C LYS A 44 4.66 18.09 -9.79
N LYS A 45 5.60 18.48 -10.65
CA LYS A 45 5.72 19.87 -11.14
C LYS A 45 4.49 20.35 -11.90
N TYR A 46 3.71 19.42 -12.38
CA TYR A 46 2.45 19.71 -13.10
C TYR A 46 1.42 20.49 -12.30
N PHE A 47 1.39 20.28 -10.98
CA PHE A 47 0.53 21.04 -10.10
C PHE A 47 1.01 22.49 -9.92
N ASP A 48 2.28 22.74 -10.20
CA ASP A 48 2.90 24.06 -10.01
C ASP A 48 2.98 24.84 -11.33
N ASP A 49 2.94 24.17 -12.51
CA ASP A 49 2.98 24.79 -13.84
C ASP A 49 2.19 23.97 -14.89
N ILE A 50 0.97 24.42 -15.19
CA ILE A 50 0.00 23.76 -16.09
C ILE A 50 0.48 23.67 -17.55
N ASN A 51 1.48 24.47 -17.95
CA ASN A 51 1.97 24.49 -19.33
C ASN A 51 2.98 23.38 -19.67
N GLN A 52 3.44 22.63 -18.68
CA GLN A 52 4.36 21.51 -18.88
C GLN A 52 3.60 20.18 -18.97
N LYS A 53 3.24 19.72 -20.17
CA LYS A 53 2.64 18.38 -20.36
C LYS A 53 3.68 17.29 -20.14
N GLN A 54 3.64 16.58 -19.00
CA GLN A 54 4.44 15.38 -18.79
C GLN A 54 3.71 14.30 -18.00
N GLN A 55 2.70 13.74 -18.61
CA GLN A 55 2.23 12.40 -18.26
C GLN A 55 2.87 11.43 -19.24
N TYR A 56 3.42 10.36 -18.77
CA TYR A 56 3.98 9.31 -19.62
C TYR A 56 3.67 7.91 -19.09
N LEU A 57 3.68 6.99 -20.01
CA LEU A 57 3.53 5.56 -19.72
C LEU A 57 4.86 4.96 -19.40
N VAL A 58 4.92 4.13 -18.36
CA VAL A 58 6.02 3.18 -18.19
C VAL A 58 5.77 2.02 -19.15
N ASN A 59 6.54 1.97 -20.23
CA ASN A 59 6.51 0.85 -21.16
C ASN A 59 7.39 -0.27 -20.61
N PHE A 60 6.76 -1.31 -20.05
CA PHE A 60 7.47 -2.51 -19.67
C PHE A 60 7.90 -3.28 -20.91
N ASN A 61 9.17 -3.64 -20.97
CA ASN A 61 9.71 -4.56 -21.98
C ASN A 61 9.25 -6.00 -21.70
N SER A 62 7.95 -6.24 -21.63
CA SER A 62 7.40 -7.57 -21.48
C SER A 62 6.26 -7.80 -22.47
N SER A 63 6.28 -8.94 -23.14
CA SER A 63 5.18 -9.40 -24.00
C SER A 63 4.01 -10.00 -23.22
N GLU A 64 4.05 -9.93 -21.88
CA GLU A 64 3.06 -10.55 -21.02
C GLU A 64 1.83 -9.67 -20.88
N LYS A 65 0.68 -10.19 -21.28
CA LYS A 65 -0.65 -9.57 -21.14
C LYS A 65 -1.29 -9.84 -19.77
N ASN A 66 -0.48 -10.03 -18.73
CA ASN A 66 -0.99 -10.38 -17.41
C ASN A 66 -1.51 -9.15 -16.67
N GLU A 67 -2.70 -9.25 -16.12
CA GLU A 67 -3.32 -8.23 -15.30
C GLU A 67 -2.46 -7.92 -14.06
N MET A 68 -2.28 -6.63 -13.75
CA MET A 68 -1.61 -6.18 -12.54
C MET A 68 -2.59 -6.18 -11.37
N LEU A 69 -2.17 -6.77 -10.26
CA LEU A 69 -2.92 -6.76 -9.00
C LEU A 69 -2.48 -5.62 -8.09
N PHE A 70 -1.22 -5.25 -8.17
CA PHE A 70 -0.68 -4.04 -7.57
C PHE A 70 0.56 -3.56 -8.33
N ALA A 71 0.84 -2.27 -8.23
CA ALA A 71 2.15 -1.70 -8.52
C ALA A 71 2.47 -0.63 -7.48
N LYS A 72 3.67 -0.71 -6.92
CA LYS A 72 4.14 0.22 -5.91
C LYS A 72 5.56 0.66 -6.21
N VAL A 73 5.80 1.96 -6.07
CA VAL A 73 7.18 2.48 -6.01
C VAL A 73 7.72 2.20 -4.62
N ILE A 74 8.85 1.54 -4.55
CA ILE A 74 9.56 1.23 -3.31
C ILE A 74 10.95 1.84 -3.33
N ASN A 75 11.43 2.24 -2.15
CA ASN A 75 12.77 2.78 -1.96
C ASN A 75 13.62 1.78 -1.18
N ILE A 76 14.66 1.25 -1.82
CA ILE A 76 15.60 0.31 -1.21
C ILE A 76 17.01 0.89 -1.35
N ASN A 77 17.69 1.11 -0.24
CA ASN A 77 19.02 1.70 -0.20
C ASN A 77 19.13 2.99 -1.04
N ASN A 78 18.19 3.92 -0.86
CA ASN A 78 18.10 5.19 -1.60
C ASN A 78 17.93 5.05 -3.13
N THR A 79 17.45 3.90 -3.59
CA THR A 79 17.15 3.66 -4.99
C THR A 79 15.68 3.30 -5.15
N TYR A 80 14.99 4.01 -6.05
CA TYR A 80 13.59 3.74 -6.35
C TYR A 80 13.42 2.64 -7.39
N TYR A 81 12.51 1.74 -7.12
CA TYR A 81 12.11 0.64 -8.00
C TYR A 81 10.60 0.62 -8.16
N ILE A 82 10.12 0.04 -9.26
CA ILE A 82 8.71 -0.33 -9.42
C ILE A 82 8.59 -1.82 -9.11
N ALA A 83 7.80 -2.14 -8.09
CA ALA A 83 7.44 -3.50 -7.74
C ALA A 83 6.02 -3.78 -8.18
N ASN A 84 5.78 -4.84 -8.95
CA ASN A 84 4.44 -5.23 -9.36
C ASN A 84 4.14 -6.71 -9.10
N GLY A 85 2.92 -6.95 -8.62
CA GLY A 85 2.32 -8.28 -8.54
C GLY A 85 1.41 -8.52 -9.73
N LEU A 86 1.56 -9.67 -10.36
CA LEU A 86 0.87 -10.08 -11.57
C LEU A 86 0.24 -11.45 -11.36
N TYR A 87 -0.82 -11.74 -12.14
CA TYR A 87 -1.11 -13.14 -12.44
C TYR A 87 0.08 -13.71 -13.22
N GLY A 88 0.79 -14.64 -12.58
CA GLY A 88 2.00 -15.20 -13.19
C GLY A 88 3.31 -14.84 -12.48
N GLY A 89 3.29 -14.07 -11.38
CA GLY A 89 4.47 -13.85 -10.56
C GLY A 89 4.63 -12.43 -10.03
N PHE A 90 5.86 -12.15 -9.63
CA PHE A 90 6.29 -10.85 -9.11
C PHE A 90 7.48 -10.34 -9.92
N LYS A 91 7.53 -9.05 -10.19
CA LYS A 91 8.67 -8.40 -10.85
C LYS A 91 9.06 -7.11 -10.18
N LEU A 92 10.37 -6.90 -10.11
CA LEU A 92 10.99 -5.66 -9.66
C LEU A 92 11.71 -4.99 -10.83
N TRP A 93 11.30 -3.78 -11.15
CA TRP A 93 11.76 -3.03 -12.32
C TRP A 93 12.56 -1.80 -11.93
N SER A 94 13.39 -1.33 -12.87
CA SER A 94 13.87 0.06 -12.83
C SER A 94 12.69 1.03 -12.88
N ILE A 95 12.88 2.23 -12.33
CA ILE A 95 11.82 3.26 -12.27
C ILE A 95 11.30 3.68 -13.67
N ASP A 96 12.10 3.49 -14.72
CA ASP A 96 11.73 3.73 -16.11
C ASP A 96 11.09 2.52 -16.82
N GLY A 97 10.93 1.38 -16.11
CA GLY A 97 10.32 0.15 -16.63
C GLY A 97 11.15 -0.63 -17.65
N LYS A 98 12.39 -0.22 -17.94
CA LYS A 98 13.18 -0.83 -19.01
C LYS A 98 13.93 -2.09 -18.61
N ARG A 99 14.25 -2.22 -17.31
CA ARG A 99 15.08 -3.32 -16.78
C ARG A 99 14.38 -4.05 -15.66
N ILE A 100 14.36 -5.37 -15.72
CA ILE A 100 13.97 -6.23 -14.61
C ILE A 100 15.22 -6.49 -13.76
N PHE A 101 15.15 -6.14 -12.47
CA PHE A 101 16.21 -6.43 -11.50
C PHE A 101 16.00 -7.78 -10.83
N PHE A 102 14.74 -8.15 -10.60
CA PHE A 102 14.39 -9.38 -9.91
C PHE A 102 13.01 -9.86 -10.34
N GLN A 103 12.82 -11.19 -10.32
CA GLN A 103 11.52 -11.79 -10.55
C GLN A 103 11.34 -13.06 -9.72
N ILE A 104 10.13 -13.28 -9.27
CA ILE A 104 9.67 -14.57 -8.76
C ILE A 104 8.67 -15.09 -9.79
N PRO A 105 9.02 -16.14 -10.57
CA PRO A 105 8.13 -16.66 -11.59
C PRO A 105 6.90 -17.32 -10.97
N ALA A 106 5.81 -17.35 -11.72
CA ALA A 106 4.64 -18.12 -11.35
C ALA A 106 5.03 -19.59 -11.12
N LYS A 107 4.58 -20.14 -10.03
CA LYS A 107 4.51 -21.59 -9.89
C LYS A 107 3.40 -22.07 -10.81
N ASN A 108 3.53 -23.27 -11.38
CA ASN A 108 2.46 -23.92 -12.14
C ASN A 108 1.15 -23.85 -11.34
N LYS A 109 0.00 -23.76 -12.06
CA LYS A 109 -1.32 -23.79 -11.44
C LYS A 109 -1.39 -24.88 -10.37
N ILE A 110 -1.58 -24.47 -9.13
CA ILE A 110 -1.80 -25.38 -8.02
C ILE A 110 -3.30 -25.46 -7.84
N GLU A 111 -3.87 -26.64 -8.03
CA GLU A 111 -5.32 -26.89 -7.81
C GLU A 111 -6.28 -25.93 -8.55
N GLY A 112 -5.92 -25.53 -9.78
CA GLY A 112 -6.75 -24.70 -10.63
C GLY A 112 -6.68 -23.19 -10.38
N ARG A 113 -6.03 -22.73 -9.29
CA ARG A 113 -5.79 -21.31 -9.05
C ARG A 113 -4.55 -20.82 -9.81
N ILE A 114 -4.65 -19.64 -10.40
CA ILE A 114 -3.50 -18.95 -10.97
C ILE A 114 -2.69 -18.34 -9.84
N TYR A 115 -1.38 -18.59 -9.84
CA TYR A 115 -0.48 -18.03 -8.84
C TYR A 115 -0.34 -16.52 -9.03
N ALA A 116 -0.42 -15.77 -7.95
CA ALA A 116 -0.33 -14.31 -8.00
C ALA A 116 0.27 -13.73 -6.71
N PHE A 117 1.04 -12.67 -6.83
CA PHE A 117 1.42 -11.82 -5.71
C PHE A 117 0.40 -10.69 -5.57
N THR A 118 -0.06 -10.48 -4.33
CA THR A 118 -1.23 -9.65 -4.02
C THR A 118 -0.90 -8.44 -3.15
N SER A 119 0.26 -8.45 -2.47
CA SER A 119 0.63 -7.39 -1.55
C SER A 119 2.13 -7.21 -1.42
N ILE A 120 2.54 -6.00 -1.02
CA ILE A 120 3.95 -5.64 -0.77
C ILE A 120 4.04 -4.58 0.33
N SER A 121 5.11 -4.63 1.11
CA SER A 121 5.51 -3.58 2.06
C SER A 121 7.02 -3.45 2.15
N GLU A 122 7.52 -2.22 2.16
CA GLU A 122 8.92 -1.94 2.48
C GLU A 122 9.21 -2.34 3.91
N PHE A 123 10.41 -2.87 4.17
CA PHE A 123 10.79 -3.34 5.50
C PHE A 123 12.28 -3.13 5.71
N ARG A 124 12.67 -2.85 6.96
CA ARG A 124 14.07 -2.79 7.36
C ARG A 124 14.34 -3.87 8.40
N ILE A 125 15.40 -4.60 8.21
CA ILE A 125 15.91 -5.54 9.20
C ILE A 125 17.01 -4.84 9.99
N ASP A 126 16.77 -4.72 11.30
CA ASP A 126 17.80 -4.39 12.27
C ASP A 126 18.46 -5.69 12.74
N ASP A 127 19.58 -6.04 12.12
CA ASP A 127 20.46 -7.10 12.61
C ASP A 127 21.60 -6.42 13.35
N THR A 128 21.95 -6.87 14.56
CA THR A 128 22.92 -6.29 15.49
C THR A 128 24.27 -5.91 14.88
N LYS A 129 24.50 -6.20 13.61
CA LYS A 129 25.71 -5.90 12.85
C LYS A 129 25.47 -5.05 11.59
N ASN A 130 24.29 -5.05 10.99
CA ASN A 130 23.98 -4.30 9.77
C ASN A 130 22.48 -4.10 9.61
N GLU A 131 22.04 -2.85 9.46
CA GLU A 131 20.73 -2.53 8.94
C GLU A 131 20.73 -2.72 7.42
N PHE A 132 19.70 -3.36 6.87
CA PHE A 132 19.52 -3.42 5.43
C PHE A 132 18.05 -3.31 5.05
N ASP A 133 17.82 -2.54 4.01
CA ASP A 133 16.50 -2.36 3.45
C ASP A 133 16.11 -3.60 2.63
N CYS A 134 14.86 -4.01 2.78
CA CYS A 134 14.26 -5.11 2.06
C CYS A 134 12.77 -4.81 1.84
N PHE A 135 12.05 -5.75 1.29
CA PHE A 135 10.60 -5.68 1.25
C PHE A 135 9.98 -7.06 1.46
N LEU A 136 8.76 -7.05 1.94
CA LEU A 136 7.93 -8.24 2.09
C LEU A 136 6.93 -8.30 0.96
N CYS A 137 6.68 -9.47 0.41
CA CYS A 137 5.59 -9.70 -0.54
C CYS A 137 4.77 -10.93 -0.15
N GLY A 138 3.46 -10.80 -0.29
CA GLY A 138 2.48 -11.83 0.00
C GLY A 138 1.78 -12.32 -1.26
N ASP A 139 1.40 -13.59 -1.27
CA ASP A 139 0.74 -14.22 -2.39
C ASP A 139 -0.68 -14.71 -2.07
N ASN A 140 -1.36 -15.22 -3.11
CA ASN A 140 -2.71 -15.75 -3.01
C ASN A 140 -2.78 -17.21 -2.49
N TYR A 141 -1.66 -17.73 -1.99
CA TYR A 141 -1.56 -19.02 -1.29
C TYR A 141 -1.14 -18.86 0.18
N GLY A 142 -1.20 -17.63 0.70
CA GLY A 142 -0.86 -17.34 2.09
C GLY A 142 0.63 -17.38 2.39
N GLN A 143 1.50 -17.26 1.37
CA GLN A 143 2.93 -17.28 1.57
C GLN A 143 3.47 -15.86 1.64
N ILE A 144 4.40 -15.63 2.56
CA ILE A 144 5.14 -14.37 2.69
C ILE A 144 6.62 -14.62 2.40
N PHE A 145 7.15 -13.78 1.53
CA PHE A 145 8.56 -13.78 1.17
C PHE A 145 9.20 -12.47 1.60
N ILE A 146 10.42 -12.56 2.12
CA ILE A 146 11.32 -11.43 2.25
C ILE A 146 12.20 -11.38 1.02
N VAL A 147 12.33 -10.19 0.42
CA VAL A 147 13.17 -9.94 -0.74
C VAL A 147 14.17 -8.87 -0.39
N SER A 148 15.44 -9.19 -0.51
CA SER A 148 16.54 -8.28 -0.21
C SER A 148 17.61 -8.38 -1.28
N GLY A 149 18.35 -7.29 -1.47
CA GLY A 149 19.45 -7.27 -2.42
C GLY A 149 19.92 -5.88 -2.75
N GLU A 150 21.01 -5.83 -3.49
CA GLU A 150 21.58 -4.60 -4.05
C GLU A 150 21.89 -4.79 -5.53
N LYS A 151 21.61 -3.74 -6.32
CA LYS A 151 21.96 -3.67 -7.75
C LYS A 151 21.42 -4.88 -8.52
N PHE A 152 22.24 -5.93 -8.71
CA PHE A 152 21.90 -7.11 -9.50
C PHE A 152 21.87 -8.41 -8.68
N ARG A 153 22.01 -8.32 -7.35
CA ARG A 153 22.06 -9.50 -6.47
C ARG A 153 20.84 -9.55 -5.55
N TRP A 154 19.69 -9.83 -6.12
CA TRP A 154 18.43 -9.97 -5.39
C TRP A 154 18.19 -11.42 -5.02
N LYS A 155 17.64 -11.62 -3.83
CA LYS A 155 17.25 -12.94 -3.30
C LYS A 155 15.90 -12.84 -2.63
N SER A 156 15.09 -13.89 -2.78
CA SER A 156 13.87 -14.06 -2.01
C SER A 156 14.00 -15.25 -1.08
N LYS A 157 13.41 -15.14 0.09
CA LYS A 157 13.31 -16.21 1.07
C LYS A 157 11.88 -16.30 1.56
N HIS A 158 11.32 -17.50 1.57
CA HIS A 158 10.04 -17.77 2.21
C HIS A 158 10.23 -17.70 3.74
N ILE A 159 9.39 -16.89 4.42
CA ILE A 159 9.51 -16.66 5.86
C ILE A 159 8.26 -17.06 6.64
N TYR A 160 7.11 -17.15 5.99
CA TYR A 160 5.86 -17.51 6.62
C TYR A 160 4.88 -18.14 5.63
N GLY A 161 4.07 -19.08 6.10
CA GLY A 161 3.01 -19.70 5.32
C GLY A 161 1.78 -19.96 6.18
N ILE A 162 0.62 -19.59 5.66
CA ILE A 162 -0.69 -19.92 6.24
C ILE A 162 -1.11 -21.27 5.66
N ASN A 163 -1.50 -22.20 6.50
CA ASN A 163 -1.76 -23.59 6.07
C ASN A 163 -3.02 -23.80 5.22
N ASN A 164 -3.86 -22.78 5.04
CA ASN A 164 -5.22 -22.91 4.52
C ASN A 164 -5.45 -22.34 3.12
N LYS A 165 -4.42 -22.04 2.34
CA LYS A 165 -4.54 -21.49 0.97
C LYS A 165 -5.31 -20.15 0.91
N GLU A 166 -5.25 -19.38 1.97
CA GLU A 166 -5.89 -18.09 2.11
C GLU A 166 -5.03 -17.01 1.44
N THR A 167 -5.68 -16.05 0.79
CA THR A 167 -4.98 -14.96 0.10
C THR A 167 -4.53 -13.89 1.09
N ILE A 168 -3.28 -13.47 0.99
CA ILE A 168 -2.79 -12.30 1.69
C ILE A 168 -3.23 -11.05 0.91
N LEU A 169 -4.11 -10.25 1.50
CA LEU A 169 -4.66 -9.07 0.84
C LEU A 169 -3.81 -7.82 1.06
N SER A 170 -3.23 -7.69 2.26
CA SER A 170 -2.40 -6.55 2.61
C SER A 170 -1.31 -6.94 3.59
N ILE A 171 -0.10 -6.41 3.37
CA ILE A 171 1.00 -6.44 4.34
C ILE A 171 1.37 -4.99 4.64
N SER A 172 1.57 -4.67 5.91
CA SER A 172 2.05 -3.38 6.34
C SER A 172 3.17 -3.53 7.36
N SER A 173 4.14 -2.64 7.27
CA SER A 173 5.33 -2.55 8.10
C SER A 173 5.59 -1.12 8.52
N TYR A 174 6.48 -0.95 9.49
CA TYR A 174 7.01 0.33 9.91
C TYR A 174 8.55 0.22 9.99
N ILE A 175 9.27 1.22 9.50
CA ILE A 175 10.70 1.12 9.19
C ILE A 175 11.57 0.71 10.39
N ASP A 176 11.21 1.18 11.59
CA ASP A 176 11.98 0.92 12.82
C ASP A 176 11.29 -0.12 13.73
N TYR A 177 10.46 -0.99 13.15
CA TYR A 177 9.70 -1.95 13.93
C TYR A 177 9.68 -3.32 13.26
N ASN A 178 10.12 -4.34 13.97
CA ASN A 178 10.27 -5.68 13.44
C ASN A 178 8.97 -6.51 13.39
N CYS A 179 7.83 -5.90 13.71
CA CYS A 179 6.54 -6.54 13.57
C CYS A 179 5.77 -5.97 12.39
N VAL A 180 5.03 -6.83 11.72
CA VAL A 180 4.21 -6.50 10.54
C VAL A 180 2.77 -6.91 10.77
N GLY A 181 1.85 -6.16 10.14
CA GLY A 181 0.44 -6.49 10.07
C GLY A 181 0.12 -7.20 8.75
N VAL A 182 -0.69 -8.25 8.78
CA VAL A 182 -1.09 -9.04 7.62
C VAL A 182 -2.60 -9.21 7.63
N CYS A 183 -3.27 -8.80 6.55
CA CYS A 183 -4.71 -9.01 6.35
C CYS A 183 -4.93 -10.16 5.38
N ILE A 184 -5.89 -11.02 5.69
CA ILE A 184 -6.18 -12.25 4.96
C ILE A 184 -7.63 -12.23 4.46
N ASP A 185 -7.89 -12.92 3.35
CA ASP A 185 -9.20 -12.96 2.69
C ASP A 185 -10.32 -13.64 3.50
N ASN A 186 -9.98 -14.36 4.55
CA ASN A 186 -10.97 -14.92 5.50
C ASN A 186 -11.41 -13.91 6.58
N GLY A 187 -10.89 -12.67 6.56
CA GLY A 187 -11.14 -11.61 7.53
C GLY A 187 -10.19 -11.60 8.73
N ASN A 188 -9.28 -12.56 8.84
CA ASN A 188 -8.30 -12.56 9.92
C ASN A 188 -7.21 -11.51 9.71
N VAL A 189 -6.75 -10.94 10.82
CA VAL A 189 -5.60 -10.03 10.86
C VAL A 189 -4.53 -10.65 11.74
N LEU A 190 -3.32 -10.80 11.20
CA LEU A 190 -2.18 -11.33 11.92
C LEU A 190 -1.20 -10.21 12.29
N ILE A 191 -0.56 -10.37 13.44
CA ILE A 191 0.66 -9.65 13.79
C ILE A 191 1.79 -10.67 13.81
N LEU A 192 2.77 -10.47 12.95
CA LEU A 192 3.95 -11.32 12.85
C LEU A 192 5.20 -10.54 13.30
N LYS A 193 6.08 -11.20 14.04
CA LYS A 193 7.44 -10.73 14.26
C LYS A 193 8.30 -11.28 13.12
N VAL A 194 9.01 -10.41 12.42
CA VAL A 194 9.85 -10.77 11.28
C VAL A 194 11.31 -10.61 11.64
N GLU A 195 12.07 -11.67 11.37
CA GLU A 195 13.51 -11.72 11.46
C GLU A 195 14.09 -12.05 10.07
N LYS A 196 15.40 -11.95 9.91
CA LYS A 196 16.09 -12.18 8.63
C LYS A 196 15.69 -13.46 7.90
N ASP A 197 15.46 -14.51 8.66
CA ASP A 197 15.34 -15.87 8.14
C ASP A 197 14.02 -16.56 8.45
N LYS A 198 13.21 -15.97 9.30
CA LYS A 198 11.94 -16.53 9.77
C LYS A 198 10.97 -15.45 10.23
N SER A 199 9.75 -15.85 10.45
CA SER A 199 8.78 -15.03 11.17
C SER A 199 7.98 -15.89 12.15
N ASP A 200 7.57 -15.27 13.24
CA ASP A 200 6.77 -15.88 14.29
C ASP A 200 5.43 -15.16 14.39
N LYS A 201 4.33 -15.92 14.44
CA LYS A 201 2.99 -15.35 14.68
C LYS A 201 2.88 -14.96 16.16
N LEU A 202 2.72 -13.66 16.42
CA LEU A 202 2.50 -13.13 17.77
C LEU A 202 1.01 -13.15 18.14
N LYS A 203 0.14 -12.78 17.20
CA LYS A 203 -1.29 -12.70 17.44
C LYS A 203 -2.09 -12.88 16.15
N GLU A 204 -3.30 -13.39 16.31
CA GLU A 204 -4.32 -13.48 15.28
C GLU A 204 -5.63 -12.91 15.82
N PHE A 205 -6.29 -12.06 15.05
CA PHE A 205 -7.59 -11.47 15.34
C PHE A 205 -8.60 -11.96 14.32
N ASN A 206 -9.68 -12.56 14.78
CA ASN A 206 -10.80 -12.96 13.93
C ASN A 206 -11.80 -11.80 13.83
N ASN A 207 -12.16 -11.41 12.62
CA ASN A 207 -13.11 -10.33 12.35
C ASN A 207 -14.42 -10.86 11.72
N GLU A 208 -14.82 -12.07 12.03
CA GLU A 208 -16.12 -12.67 11.63
C GLU A 208 -16.36 -12.62 10.11
N LYS A 209 -15.31 -12.88 9.33
CA LYS A 209 -15.30 -12.82 7.85
C LYS A 209 -15.45 -11.41 7.26
N ASN A 210 -15.42 -10.35 8.07
CA ASN A 210 -15.30 -9.00 7.54
C ASN A 210 -13.88 -8.80 6.97
N ILE A 211 -13.79 -8.57 5.68
CA ILE A 211 -12.52 -8.58 4.94
C ILE A 211 -11.86 -7.22 5.01
N SER A 212 -10.58 -7.19 5.37
CA SER A 212 -9.74 -5.99 5.31
C SER A 212 -8.90 -6.01 4.04
N LEU A 213 -9.13 -5.03 3.17
CA LEU A 213 -8.39 -4.88 1.90
C LEU A 213 -7.07 -4.14 2.07
N VAL A 214 -6.99 -3.28 3.07
CA VAL A 214 -5.87 -2.35 3.24
C VAL A 214 -5.47 -2.26 4.70
N SER A 215 -4.18 -2.10 4.94
CA SER A 215 -3.62 -1.89 6.27
C SER A 215 -2.47 -0.89 6.24
N SER A 216 -2.20 -0.28 7.38
CA SER A 216 -1.03 0.58 7.58
C SER A 216 -0.61 0.60 9.04
N ILE A 217 0.65 0.88 9.31
CA ILE A 217 1.18 1.00 10.67
C ILE A 217 1.61 2.44 10.91
N ILE A 218 1.28 2.93 12.10
CA ILE A 218 1.76 4.22 12.62
C ILE A 218 2.49 4.03 13.94
N LYS A 219 3.32 5.00 14.27
CA LYS A 219 3.87 5.21 15.61
C LYS A 219 3.24 6.49 16.17
N ASN A 220 2.54 6.37 17.30
CA ASN A 220 1.92 7.55 17.90
C ASN A 220 2.93 8.40 18.68
N ASP A 221 2.50 9.56 19.17
CA ASP A 221 3.33 10.51 19.93
C ASP A 221 3.89 9.90 21.24
N TYR A 222 3.28 8.83 21.73
CA TYR A 222 3.69 8.08 22.93
C TYR A 222 4.60 6.89 22.63
N LYS A 223 5.06 6.76 21.38
CA LYS A 223 5.92 5.68 20.87
C LYS A 223 5.28 4.29 20.85
N ASP A 224 3.97 4.19 20.97
CA ASP A 224 3.23 2.96 20.73
C ASP A 224 3.00 2.76 19.23
N TYR A 225 3.10 1.50 18.77
CA TYR A 225 2.80 1.13 17.39
C TYR A 225 1.36 0.63 17.26
N TYR A 226 0.68 1.14 16.25
CA TYR A 226 -0.70 0.77 15.95
C TYR A 226 -0.83 0.30 14.50
N LEU A 227 -1.48 -0.85 14.32
CA LEU A 227 -1.91 -1.35 13.02
C LEU A 227 -3.35 -0.91 12.79
N GLY A 228 -3.58 -0.11 11.75
CA GLY A 228 -4.91 0.19 11.23
C GLY A 228 -5.25 -0.74 10.09
N CYS A 229 -6.48 -1.27 10.09
CA CYS A 229 -7.02 -2.11 9.02
C CYS A 229 -8.34 -1.52 8.54
N GLY A 230 -8.46 -1.25 7.24
CA GLY A 230 -9.67 -0.75 6.59
C GLY A 230 -10.47 -1.89 5.99
N PHE A 231 -11.76 -1.97 6.36
CA PHE A 231 -12.64 -3.08 6.02
C PHE A 231 -13.64 -2.73 4.92
N VAL A 232 -14.16 -3.77 4.26
CA VAL A 232 -15.17 -3.64 3.18
C VAL A 232 -16.53 -3.08 3.67
N ASN A 233 -16.79 -3.14 4.96
CA ASN A 233 -18.00 -2.55 5.58
C ASN A 233 -17.82 -1.09 6.00
N GLY A 234 -16.67 -0.45 5.72
CA GLY A 234 -16.37 0.94 6.08
C GLY A 234 -15.81 1.14 7.48
N GLU A 235 -15.60 0.07 8.24
CA GLU A 235 -14.94 0.15 9.55
C GLU A 235 -13.41 0.28 9.42
N ILE A 236 -12.80 1.01 10.35
CA ILE A 236 -11.37 0.91 10.64
C ILE A 236 -11.22 0.26 12.02
N LYS A 237 -10.50 -0.85 12.09
CA LYS A 237 -10.06 -1.44 13.36
C LYS A 237 -8.60 -1.13 13.60
N ILE A 238 -8.28 -0.68 14.81
CA ILE A 238 -6.95 -0.25 15.21
C ILE A 238 -6.46 -1.14 16.34
N TYR A 239 -5.38 -1.86 16.07
CA TYR A 239 -4.76 -2.80 16.99
C TYR A 239 -3.47 -2.20 17.57
N ASN A 240 -3.34 -2.22 18.89
CA ASN A 240 -2.07 -1.90 19.56
C ASN A 240 -1.12 -3.08 19.39
N MET A 241 -0.03 -2.87 18.66
CA MET A 241 0.92 -3.92 18.33
C MET A 241 1.86 -4.27 19.48
N ASN A 242 2.07 -3.36 20.44
CA ASN A 242 2.86 -3.61 21.62
C ASN A 242 2.09 -4.47 22.63
N LYS A 243 0.78 -4.24 22.78
CA LYS A 243 -0.10 -4.96 23.72
C LYS A 243 -0.81 -6.15 23.09
N LEU A 244 -0.76 -6.29 21.78
CA LEU A 244 -1.45 -7.32 20.99
C LEU A 244 -2.96 -7.35 21.26
N THR A 245 -3.59 -6.17 21.27
CA THR A 245 -5.03 -5.98 21.56
C THR A 245 -5.70 -5.09 20.53
N LEU A 246 -6.99 -5.31 20.27
CA LEU A 246 -7.84 -4.35 19.57
C LEU A 246 -8.05 -3.14 20.49
N SER A 247 -7.69 -1.95 20.02
CA SER A 247 -7.81 -0.71 20.78
C SER A 247 -9.04 0.08 20.41
N TYR A 248 -9.33 0.18 19.11
CA TYR A 248 -10.45 0.99 18.62
C TYR A 248 -11.14 0.31 17.43
N THR A 249 -12.45 0.51 17.33
CA THR A 249 -13.25 0.25 16.12
C THR A 249 -13.97 1.54 15.77
N ILE A 250 -13.84 1.99 14.53
CA ILE A 250 -14.38 3.26 14.05
C ILE A 250 -15.25 2.97 12.84
N ASN A 251 -16.50 3.41 12.86
CA ASN A 251 -17.34 3.49 11.67
C ASN A 251 -16.92 4.74 10.89
N SER A 252 -15.87 4.58 10.07
CA SER A 252 -15.19 5.69 9.39
C SER A 252 -15.90 6.10 8.12
N HIS A 253 -16.46 5.13 7.40
CA HIS A 253 -17.04 5.30 6.07
C HIS A 253 -18.36 4.55 5.94
N LEU A 254 -19.19 4.97 4.97
CA LEU A 254 -20.47 4.31 4.65
C LEU A 254 -20.30 3.12 3.72
N ARG A 255 -19.14 2.98 3.09
CA ARG A 255 -18.81 1.92 2.12
C ARG A 255 -17.38 1.43 2.32
N GLY A 256 -16.96 0.46 1.51
CA GLY A 256 -15.67 -0.18 1.61
C GLY A 256 -14.47 0.77 1.52
N ILE A 257 -13.48 0.53 2.38
CA ILE A 257 -12.25 1.31 2.42
C ILE A 257 -11.25 0.71 1.44
N ASN A 258 -10.86 1.48 0.42
CA ASN A 258 -9.93 1.06 -0.61
C ASN A 258 -8.50 1.51 -0.36
N THR A 259 -8.29 2.51 0.48
CA THR A 259 -6.95 3.02 0.75
C THR A 259 -6.83 3.46 2.20
N LEU A 260 -5.70 3.12 2.80
CA LEU A 260 -5.35 3.49 4.18
C LEU A 260 -3.84 3.68 4.26
N ILE A 261 -3.42 4.87 4.65
CA ILE A 261 -2.01 5.17 4.90
C ILE A 261 -1.81 5.70 6.31
N GLY A 262 -0.63 5.43 6.87
CA GLY A 262 -0.18 6.00 8.14
C GLY A 262 0.77 7.15 7.89
N VAL A 263 0.52 8.28 8.53
CA VAL A 263 1.36 9.48 8.49
C VAL A 263 1.52 10.00 9.90
N ASN A 264 2.74 9.95 10.44
CA ASN A 264 3.00 10.29 11.85
C ASN A 264 2.07 9.51 12.81
N SER A 265 1.31 10.21 13.65
CA SER A 265 0.32 9.62 14.56
C SER A 265 -1.09 9.50 13.97
N CYS A 266 -1.25 9.68 12.66
CA CYS A 266 -2.55 9.68 11.99
C CYS A 266 -2.70 8.53 10.98
N PHE A 267 -3.94 8.03 10.87
CA PHE A 267 -4.38 7.26 9.71
C PHE A 267 -5.18 8.15 8.77
N ILE A 268 -4.93 8.00 7.47
CA ILE A 268 -5.67 8.67 6.41
C ILE A 268 -6.33 7.58 5.58
N SER A 269 -7.66 7.60 5.52
CA SER A 269 -8.47 6.60 4.81
C SER A 269 -9.25 7.23 3.67
N GLY A 270 -9.43 6.49 2.59
CA GLY A 270 -10.30 6.82 1.47
C GLY A 270 -11.14 5.61 1.07
N ALA A 271 -12.38 5.86 0.66
CA ALA A 271 -13.37 4.82 0.45
C ALA A 271 -14.25 5.05 -0.77
N GLU A 272 -15.11 4.07 -1.05
CA GLU A 272 -16.10 4.09 -2.13
C GLU A 272 -17.19 5.16 -1.94
N ASP A 273 -17.33 5.71 -0.74
CA ASP A 273 -18.27 6.80 -0.44
C ASP A 273 -17.75 8.19 -0.82
N GLY A 274 -16.54 8.26 -1.41
CA GLY A 274 -15.89 9.50 -1.82
C GLY A 274 -15.27 10.31 -0.69
N ALA A 275 -15.32 9.81 0.53
CA ALA A 275 -14.74 10.52 1.66
C ALA A 275 -13.25 10.19 1.86
N ILE A 276 -12.50 11.20 2.28
CA ILE A 276 -11.14 11.07 2.82
C ILE A 276 -11.18 11.52 4.28
N ASN A 277 -10.89 10.61 5.20
CA ASN A 277 -10.91 10.87 6.64
C ASN A 277 -9.51 10.82 7.23
N ILE A 278 -9.20 11.75 8.13
CA ILE A 278 -7.94 11.82 8.85
C ILE A 278 -8.21 11.60 10.35
N TRP A 279 -7.64 10.53 10.89
CA TRP A 279 -7.83 10.09 12.27
C TRP A 279 -6.54 10.16 13.07
N LYS A 280 -6.47 11.00 14.09
CA LYS A 280 -5.31 11.06 15.02
C LYS A 280 -5.47 10.05 16.15
N VAL A 281 -4.44 9.23 16.34
CA VAL A 281 -4.39 8.21 17.39
C VAL A 281 -3.62 8.76 18.59
N GLY A 282 -4.36 9.19 19.61
CA GLY A 282 -3.80 9.63 20.89
C GLY A 282 -3.57 8.47 21.87
N ASN A 283 -3.23 8.78 23.11
CA ASN A 283 -2.98 7.77 24.16
C ASN A 283 -4.25 7.01 24.59
N LYS A 284 -5.36 7.73 24.73
CA LYS A 284 -6.63 7.17 25.27
C LYS A 284 -7.84 7.43 24.39
N LYS A 285 -7.67 8.12 23.27
CA LYS A 285 -8.75 8.49 22.34
C LYS A 285 -8.25 8.52 20.91
N ILE A 286 -9.19 8.37 20.01
CA ILE A 286 -9.00 8.65 18.60
C ILE A 286 -9.86 9.85 18.22
N GLU A 287 -9.37 10.70 17.35
CA GLU A 287 -10.04 11.94 16.95
C GLU A 287 -10.08 12.05 15.43
N LEU A 288 -11.26 12.36 14.90
CA LEU A 288 -11.40 12.80 13.52
C LEU A 288 -10.84 14.22 13.41
N ARG A 289 -9.77 14.39 12.66
CA ARG A 289 -9.12 15.70 12.42
C ARG A 289 -9.67 16.39 11.20
N ASN A 290 -9.98 15.61 10.18
CA ASN A 290 -10.51 16.14 8.93
C ASN A 290 -11.42 15.13 8.24
N ASN A 291 -12.44 15.63 7.53
CA ASN A 291 -13.32 14.87 6.66
C ASN A 291 -13.52 15.67 5.38
N LEU A 292 -13.05 15.13 4.27
CA LEU A 292 -13.19 15.73 2.93
C LEU A 292 -14.07 14.80 2.10
N VAL A 293 -15.13 15.33 1.51
CA VAL A 293 -16.07 14.55 0.70
C VAL A 293 -16.00 15.01 -0.74
N PHE A 294 -15.74 14.07 -1.63
CA PHE A 294 -15.74 14.23 -3.07
C PHE A 294 -16.94 13.47 -3.64
N GLU A 295 -18.02 14.17 -3.90
CA GLU A 295 -19.27 13.58 -4.38
C GLU A 295 -19.05 12.69 -5.61
N ASP A 296 -19.72 11.55 -5.66
CA ASP A 296 -19.69 10.56 -6.73
C ASP A 296 -18.31 9.97 -7.07
N LYS A 297 -17.30 10.13 -6.21
CA LYS A 297 -15.96 9.57 -6.41
C LYS A 297 -15.72 8.35 -5.55
N ASN A 298 -15.20 7.30 -6.15
CA ASN A 298 -14.68 6.13 -5.44
C ASN A 298 -13.16 6.30 -5.26
N ILE A 299 -12.71 6.67 -4.05
CA ILE A 299 -11.29 6.90 -3.75
C ILE A 299 -10.58 5.54 -3.69
N VAL A 300 -9.60 5.32 -4.55
CA VAL A 300 -8.86 4.06 -4.65
C VAL A 300 -7.40 4.16 -4.24
N GLY A 301 -6.86 5.35 -4.13
CA GLY A 301 -5.48 5.54 -3.71
C GLY A 301 -5.25 6.88 -3.02
N ILE A 302 -4.42 6.85 -1.99
CA ILE A 302 -3.93 8.01 -1.25
C ILE A 302 -2.44 7.83 -1.02
N THR A 303 -1.67 8.90 -1.21
CA THR A 303 -0.26 8.97 -0.81
C THR A 303 0.04 10.34 -0.20
N TYR A 304 1.01 10.40 0.71
CA TYR A 304 1.40 11.62 1.42
C TYR A 304 2.80 12.05 1.04
N ASP A 305 2.97 13.29 0.65
CA ASP A 305 4.24 13.92 0.32
C ASP A 305 4.75 14.72 1.53
N GLU A 306 5.79 14.22 2.19
CA GLU A 306 6.37 14.86 3.38
C GLU A 306 7.02 16.22 3.05
N ASP A 307 7.68 16.34 1.89
CA ASP A 307 8.37 17.56 1.49
C ASP A 307 7.37 18.69 1.20
N LYS A 308 6.29 18.36 0.48
CA LYS A 308 5.24 19.32 0.13
C LYS A 308 4.12 19.43 1.18
N ARG A 309 4.12 18.55 2.17
CA ARG A 309 3.09 18.44 3.21
C ARG A 309 1.67 18.37 2.65
N CYS A 310 1.49 17.57 1.63
CA CYS A 310 0.21 17.42 0.95
C CYS A 310 -0.13 15.94 0.70
N ILE A 311 -1.43 15.69 0.51
CA ILE A 311 -1.95 14.41 0.08
C ILE A 311 -2.18 14.46 -1.41
N TYR A 312 -1.85 13.36 -2.10
CA TYR A 312 -2.35 13.09 -3.44
C TYR A 312 -3.33 11.93 -3.36
N ALA A 313 -4.49 12.10 -3.98
CA ALA A 313 -5.53 11.06 -4.06
C ALA A 313 -6.00 10.88 -5.50
N ASN A 314 -6.41 9.65 -5.83
CA ASN A 314 -7.06 9.34 -7.08
C ASN A 314 -8.36 8.56 -6.86
N ALA A 315 -9.25 8.61 -7.84
CA ALA A 315 -10.53 7.92 -7.80
C ALA A 315 -10.68 6.99 -9.02
N TYR A 316 -11.37 5.86 -8.81
CA TYR A 316 -11.72 4.93 -9.86
C TYR A 316 -12.60 5.62 -10.91
N ASP A 317 -12.31 5.35 -12.18
CA ASP A 317 -13.04 5.86 -13.35
C ASP A 317 -13.08 7.38 -13.50
N TYR A 318 -12.24 8.11 -12.75
CA TYR A 318 -12.05 9.56 -12.90
C TYR A 318 -10.65 9.86 -13.42
N GLN A 319 -10.58 10.69 -14.47
CA GLN A 319 -9.31 11.15 -15.04
C GLN A 319 -8.74 12.32 -14.22
N GLU A 320 -8.51 12.10 -12.92
CA GLU A 320 -8.07 13.14 -12.01
C GLU A 320 -7.12 12.63 -10.93
N ILE A 321 -6.13 13.45 -10.56
CA ILE A 321 -5.43 13.39 -9.29
C ILE A 321 -5.78 14.65 -8.49
N ILE A 322 -6.14 14.47 -7.25
CA ILE A 322 -6.49 15.52 -6.30
C ILE A 322 -5.29 15.77 -5.41
N ARG A 323 -4.77 17.01 -5.37
CA ARG A 323 -3.78 17.45 -4.39
C ARG A 323 -4.50 18.22 -3.28
N ILE A 324 -4.26 17.84 -2.03
CA ILE A 324 -4.84 18.47 -0.85
C ILE A 324 -3.70 18.96 0.03
N SER A 325 -3.60 20.26 0.19
CA SER A 325 -2.57 20.92 1.01
C SER A 325 -3.17 21.72 2.15
N ASN A 326 -2.33 22.26 3.02
CA ASN A 326 -2.72 23.00 4.24
C ASN A 326 -3.56 22.15 5.21
N LEU A 327 -3.26 20.86 5.28
CA LEU A 327 -3.89 19.95 6.22
C LEU A 327 -3.23 20.09 7.61
N ASN A 328 -4.03 20.33 8.65
CA ASN A 328 -3.55 20.32 10.04
C ASN A 328 -3.41 18.87 10.55
N ILE A 329 -2.49 18.11 9.93
CA ILE A 329 -2.20 16.73 10.35
C ILE A 329 -1.26 16.71 11.56
N PHE A 330 -0.51 17.80 11.79
CA PHE A 330 0.63 17.84 12.71
C PHE A 330 0.39 18.61 14.02
N ASP A 331 -0.75 19.28 14.17
CA ASP A 331 -1.08 20.07 15.38
C ASP A 331 -1.81 19.26 16.46
#